data_39e1e9c5c225746c56a67f67c39bd779
#
_entry.id   39e1e9c5c225746c56a67f67c39bd779
#
_cell.length_a   1.000
_cell.length_b   1.000
_cell.length_c   1.000
_cell.angle_alpha   90.00
_cell.angle_beta   90.00
_cell.angle_gamma   90.00
#
_symmetry.space_group_name_H-M   'P 1'
#
loop_
_entity.id
_entity.type
_entity.pdbx_description
1 polymer ?
#
loop_
_entity_poly.entity_id
_entity_poly.type
_entity_poly.pdbx_seq_one_letter_code
_entity_poly.pdbx_strand_id
1 'polypeptide(L)'
;MSTKYKLRVTGECKQNMKLCKRRGLPMDELWTVVGKLLNGEQLEEKYQAHILSGDRKGQWECHIQPDWLLIWEIHNQELVLVLLNTGTHSDLFGKKYKKR
;
A
#
# COMPACT_ATOMS: atom_id res chain seq x y z
N MET A 1 6.05 13.25 -18.35
CA MET A 1 4.62 13.26 -18.08
C MET A 1 4.38 13.31 -16.59
N SER A 2 3.46 14.12 -16.18
CA SER A 2 3.17 14.21 -14.77
C SER A 2 2.05 13.21 -14.41
N THR A 3 2.11 12.70 -13.20
CA THR A 3 1.07 11.85 -12.66
C THR A 3 -0.01 12.72 -12.03
N LYS A 4 -1.16 12.11 -11.76
CA LYS A 4 -2.25 12.83 -11.12
C LYS A 4 -1.87 13.22 -9.69
N TYR A 5 -1.14 12.35 -9.00
CA TYR A 5 -0.79 12.57 -7.60
C TYR A 5 0.71 12.67 -7.43
N LYS A 6 1.12 13.42 -6.42
CA LYS A 6 2.50 13.41 -5.97
C LYS A 6 2.67 12.28 -4.96
N LEU A 7 3.86 11.70 -4.91
CA LEU A 7 4.11 10.57 -4.04
C LEU A 7 4.75 11.02 -2.74
N ARG A 8 4.23 10.50 -1.65
CA ARG A 8 4.84 10.64 -0.32
C ARG A 8 4.89 9.26 0.32
N VAL A 9 5.99 8.96 0.99
CA VAL A 9 6.17 7.66 1.62
C VAL A 9 6.54 7.90 3.08
N THR A 10 5.79 7.28 4.00
CA THR A 10 6.09 7.45 5.43
C THR A 10 7.41 6.76 5.76
N GLY A 11 8.02 7.19 6.88
CA GLY A 11 9.24 6.55 7.35
C GLY A 11 9.04 5.08 7.66
N GLU A 12 7.90 4.76 8.27
CA GLU A 12 7.59 3.36 8.57
C GLU A 12 7.49 2.54 7.29
N CYS A 13 6.83 3.10 6.28
CA CYS A 13 6.69 2.39 5.02
C CYS A 13 8.06 2.18 4.36
N LYS A 14 8.92 3.20 4.41
CA LYS A 14 10.25 3.07 3.83
C LYS A 14 11.03 1.93 4.48
N GLN A 15 10.97 1.83 5.80
CA GLN A 15 11.68 0.77 6.50
C GLN A 15 11.12 -0.59 6.13
N ASN A 16 9.81 -0.69 6.03
CA ASN A 16 9.19 -1.98 5.69
C ASN A 16 9.41 -2.34 4.25
N MET A 17 9.56 -1.36 3.37
CA MET A 17 9.94 -1.65 1.98
C MET A 17 11.33 -2.26 1.93
N LYS A 18 12.26 -1.76 2.75
CA LYS A 18 13.58 -2.37 2.82
C LYS A 18 13.52 -3.80 3.33
N LEU A 19 12.66 -4.05 4.30
CA LEU A 19 12.49 -5.39 4.82
C LEU A 19 11.94 -6.33 3.75
N CYS A 20 10.94 -5.87 2.99
CA CYS A 20 10.38 -6.65 1.90
C CYS A 20 11.46 -6.99 0.87
N LYS A 21 12.30 -6.02 0.55
CA LYS A 21 13.35 -6.24 -0.42
C LYS A 21 14.35 -7.29 0.10
N ARG A 22 14.70 -7.21 1.39
CA ARG A 22 15.61 -8.19 1.97
C ARG A 22 15.03 -9.59 1.98
N ARG A 23 13.71 -9.70 2.04
CA ARG A 23 13.03 -10.99 1.98
C ARG A 23 12.94 -11.55 0.57
N GLY A 24 13.40 -10.79 -0.41
CA GLY A 24 13.40 -11.25 -1.79
C GLY A 24 12.11 -10.99 -2.54
N LEU A 25 11.24 -10.15 -2.01
CA LEU A 25 10.00 -9.84 -2.71
C LEU A 25 10.31 -9.01 -3.95
N PRO A 26 9.57 -9.25 -5.05
CA PRO A 26 9.82 -8.52 -6.30
C PRO A 26 9.28 -7.09 -6.20
N MET A 27 10.14 -6.18 -5.82
CA MET A 27 9.74 -4.79 -5.56
C MET A 27 9.15 -4.09 -6.78
N ASP A 28 9.49 -4.57 -7.99
CA ASP A 28 8.88 -3.99 -9.19
C ASP A 28 7.37 -4.18 -9.22
N GLU A 29 6.86 -5.24 -8.59
CA GLU A 29 5.41 -5.41 -8.51
C GLU A 29 4.78 -4.34 -7.64
N LEU A 30 5.45 -3.97 -6.54
CA LEU A 30 4.96 -2.88 -5.71
C LEU A 30 4.94 -1.58 -6.52
N TRP A 31 6.01 -1.31 -7.24
CA TRP A 31 6.08 -0.05 -7.99
C TRP A 31 5.10 -0.01 -9.16
N THR A 32 4.75 -1.17 -9.72
CA THR A 32 3.72 -1.22 -10.74
C THR A 32 2.38 -0.78 -10.16
N VAL A 33 2.04 -1.28 -8.97
CA VAL A 33 0.81 -0.88 -8.30
C VAL A 33 0.84 0.61 -7.97
N VAL A 34 1.95 1.08 -7.41
CA VAL A 34 2.08 2.48 -7.04
C VAL A 34 1.93 3.38 -8.26
N GLY A 35 2.52 2.97 -9.39
CA GLY A 35 2.39 3.75 -10.61
C GLY A 35 0.94 3.91 -11.06
N LYS A 36 0.17 2.85 -10.95
CA LYS A 36 -1.25 2.92 -11.30
C LYS A 36 -1.98 3.88 -10.36
N LEU A 37 -1.69 3.78 -9.06
CA LEU A 37 -2.32 4.67 -8.08
C LEU A 37 -1.94 6.12 -8.33
N LEU A 38 -0.68 6.38 -8.68
CA LEU A 38 -0.24 7.74 -8.95
C LEU A 38 -0.97 8.36 -10.14
N ASN A 39 -1.33 7.53 -11.11
CA ASN A 39 -2.05 8.00 -12.28
C ASN A 39 -3.56 8.08 -12.06
N GLY A 40 -4.02 7.71 -10.88
CA GLY A 40 -5.45 7.74 -10.58
C GLY A 40 -6.21 6.59 -11.21
N GLU A 41 -5.51 5.54 -11.60
CA GLU A 41 -6.14 4.39 -12.22
C GLU A 41 -6.75 3.48 -11.16
N GLN A 42 -7.81 2.79 -11.54
CA GLN A 42 -8.41 1.78 -10.70
C GLN A 42 -7.58 0.51 -10.80
N LEU A 43 -7.30 -0.10 -9.65
CA LEU A 43 -6.53 -1.34 -9.65
C LEU A 43 -7.37 -2.51 -10.15
N GLU A 44 -6.71 -3.47 -10.79
CA GLU A 44 -7.36 -4.67 -11.25
C GLU A 44 -7.89 -5.48 -10.07
N GLU A 45 -8.92 -6.27 -10.32
CA GLU A 45 -9.56 -7.04 -9.25
C GLU A 45 -8.61 -7.95 -8.51
N LYS A 46 -7.58 -8.44 -9.19
CA LYS A 46 -6.65 -9.36 -8.54
C LYS A 46 -5.96 -8.74 -7.33
N TYR A 47 -5.89 -7.42 -7.28
CA TYR A 47 -5.25 -6.75 -6.15
C TYR A 47 -6.18 -6.56 -4.96
N GLN A 48 -7.49 -6.77 -5.16
CA GLN A 48 -8.48 -6.71 -4.10
C GLN A 48 -8.42 -5.41 -3.30
N ALA A 49 -8.30 -4.29 -4.01
CA ALA A 49 -8.23 -2.99 -3.36
C ALA A 49 -9.55 -2.69 -2.65
N HIS A 50 -9.46 -2.24 -1.42
CA HIS A 50 -10.64 -1.89 -0.66
C HIS A 50 -10.29 -0.86 0.40
N ILE A 51 -11.31 -0.13 0.84
CA ILE A 51 -11.13 0.85 1.89
C ILE A 51 -11.30 0.18 3.25
N LEU A 52 -10.49 0.60 4.19
CA LEU A 52 -10.50 0.01 5.52
C LEU A 52 -11.52 0.73 6.39
N SER A 53 -11.93 0.06 7.47
CA SER A 53 -12.90 0.62 8.40
C SER A 53 -12.32 0.63 9.80
N GLY A 54 -13.13 1.09 10.76
CA GLY A 54 -12.68 1.16 12.14
C GLY A 54 -11.59 2.20 12.31
N ASP A 55 -10.56 1.83 13.03
CA ASP A 55 -9.46 2.75 13.35
C ASP A 55 -8.71 3.21 12.12
N ARG A 56 -8.81 2.46 11.03
CA ARG A 56 -8.09 2.80 9.81
C ARG A 56 -9.02 3.39 8.75
N LYS A 57 -10.13 3.92 9.19
CA LYS A 57 -11.10 4.52 8.27
C LYS A 57 -10.42 5.56 7.38
N GLY A 58 -10.70 5.49 6.09
CA GLY A 58 -10.11 6.41 5.13
C GLY A 58 -8.83 5.93 4.50
N GLN A 59 -8.29 4.82 4.99
CA GLN A 59 -7.12 4.23 4.38
C GLN A 59 -7.54 3.11 3.44
N TRP A 60 -6.71 2.85 2.45
CA TRP A 60 -6.93 1.81 1.46
C TRP A 60 -5.91 0.72 1.63
N GLU A 61 -6.29 -0.49 1.23
CA GLU A 61 -5.41 -1.64 1.28
C GLU A 61 -5.57 -2.44 0.01
N CYS A 62 -4.47 -3.00 -0.49
CA CYS A 62 -4.56 -3.96 -1.58
C CYS A 62 -3.56 -5.08 -1.34
N HIS A 63 -3.71 -6.15 -2.09
CA HIS A 63 -2.82 -7.30 -2.05
C HIS A 63 -1.94 -7.26 -3.30
N ILE A 64 -0.65 -6.95 -3.11
CA ILE A 64 0.31 -7.06 -4.20
C ILE A 64 0.50 -8.53 -4.53
N GLN A 65 0.60 -9.34 -3.49
CA GLN A 65 0.56 -10.79 -3.54
C GLN A 65 -0.32 -11.24 -2.37
N PRO A 66 -0.70 -12.51 -2.31
CA PRO A 66 -1.68 -12.93 -1.28
C PRO A 66 -1.35 -12.51 0.14
N ASP A 67 -0.06 -12.51 0.51
CA ASP A 67 0.32 -12.05 1.85
C ASP A 67 1.31 -10.88 1.78
N TRP A 68 1.16 -10.04 0.77
CA TRP A 68 1.98 -8.85 0.65
C TRP A 68 1.04 -7.68 0.42
N LEU A 69 0.83 -6.88 1.45
CA LEU A 69 -0.14 -5.80 1.46
C LEU A 69 0.52 -4.46 1.24
N LEU A 70 -0.26 -3.53 0.72
CA LEU A 70 0.12 -2.12 0.62
C LEU A 70 -1.03 -1.30 1.17
N ILE A 71 -0.73 -0.39 2.08
CA ILE A 71 -1.72 0.50 2.67
C ILE A 71 -1.39 1.93 2.29
N TRP A 72 -2.39 2.68 1.84
CA TRP A 72 -2.16 4.05 1.41
C TRP A 72 -3.39 4.90 1.72
N GLU A 73 -3.22 6.20 1.58
CA GLU A 73 -4.35 7.12 1.60
C GLU A 73 -4.11 8.19 0.55
N ILE A 74 -5.19 8.84 0.15
CA ILE A 74 -5.14 9.85 -0.89
C ILE A 74 -5.67 11.15 -0.30
N HIS A 75 -4.90 12.21 -0.46
CA HIS A 75 -5.29 13.55 -0.05
C HIS A 75 -5.70 14.30 -1.31
N ASN A 76 -7.00 14.33 -1.56
CA ASN A 76 -7.51 14.83 -2.84
C ASN A 76 -7.26 16.30 -3.05
N GLN A 77 -7.30 17.09 -1.99
CA GLN A 77 -7.13 18.53 -2.15
C GLN A 77 -5.71 18.88 -2.55
N GLU A 78 -4.74 18.16 -2.00
CA GLU A 78 -3.35 18.40 -2.33
C GLU A 78 -2.86 17.53 -3.47
N LEU A 79 -3.66 16.58 -3.90
CA LEU A 79 -3.30 15.62 -4.94
C LEU A 79 -2.04 14.85 -4.54
N VAL A 80 -2.05 14.29 -3.34
CA VAL A 80 -0.93 13.52 -2.79
C VAL A 80 -1.38 12.10 -2.49
N LEU A 81 -0.57 11.14 -2.94
CA LEU A 81 -0.72 9.75 -2.58
C LEU A 81 0.31 9.46 -1.50
N VAL A 82 -0.14 9.00 -0.34
CA VAL A 82 0.74 8.70 0.78
C VAL A 82 0.77 7.20 0.97
N LEU A 83 1.94 6.60 0.81
CA LEU A 83 2.11 5.18 1.12
C LEU A 83 2.36 5.08 2.61
N LEU A 84 1.45 4.43 3.31
CA LEU A 84 1.48 4.36 4.77
C LEU A 84 2.26 3.17 5.27
N ASN A 85 2.11 2.02 4.63
CA ASN A 85 2.83 0.84 5.07
C ASN A 85 2.74 -0.27 4.04
N THR A 86 3.63 -1.25 4.17
CA THR A 86 3.62 -2.44 3.34
C THR A 86 4.24 -3.59 4.15
N GLY A 87 3.84 -4.82 3.82
CA GLY A 87 4.37 -5.99 4.51
C GLY A 87 3.36 -7.11 4.50
N THR A 88 3.66 -8.16 5.26
CA THR A 88 2.73 -9.26 5.42
C THR A 88 1.64 -8.86 6.40
N HIS A 89 0.62 -9.70 6.52
CA HIS A 89 -0.41 -9.46 7.54
C HIS A 89 0.21 -9.39 8.93
N SER A 90 1.18 -10.26 9.21
CA SER A 90 1.85 -10.23 10.51
C SER A 90 2.63 -8.93 10.71
N ASP A 91 3.29 -8.46 9.66
CA ASP A 91 4.07 -7.22 9.78
C ASP A 91 3.16 -6.04 10.14
N LEU A 92 1.99 -5.97 9.50
CA LEU A 92 1.15 -4.79 9.61
C LEU A 92 0.20 -4.86 10.79
N PHE A 93 -0.26 -6.05 11.13
CA PHE A 93 -1.25 -6.20 12.20
C PHE A 93 -0.70 -6.94 13.40
N GLY A 94 0.45 -7.59 13.22
CA GLY A 94 1.12 -8.27 14.30
C GLY A 94 0.23 -9.29 14.97
N LYS A 95 0.35 -9.37 16.28
CA LYS A 95 -0.43 -10.35 17.04
C LYS A 95 -1.90 -10.02 17.07
N LYS A 96 -2.27 -8.79 16.70
CA LYS A 96 -3.67 -8.42 16.67
C LYS A 96 -4.39 -9.06 15.50
N TYR A 97 -3.65 -9.49 14.48
CA TYR A 97 -4.26 -10.14 13.34
C TYR A 97 -4.43 -11.60 13.69
N LYS A 98 -5.58 -11.93 14.17
CA LYS A 98 -5.88 -13.30 14.53
C LYS A 98 -6.83 -13.89 13.53
N LYS A 99 -6.54 -15.12 13.15
CA LYS A 99 -7.49 -15.87 12.35
C LYS A 99 -8.65 -16.26 13.21
N ARG A 100 -9.80 -16.15 12.68
CA ARG A 100 -11.01 -16.53 13.42
C ARG A 100 -11.52 -17.83 12.93
#